data_8dee674e21b84f6c38499b13d7379378
#
_entry.id   8dee674e21b84f6c38499b13d7379378
#
_cell.length_a   1.000
_cell.length_b   1.000
_cell.length_c   1.000
_cell.angle_alpha   90.00
_cell.angle_beta   90.00
_cell.angle_gamma   90.00
#
_symmetry.space_group_name_H-M   'P 1'
#
loop_
_entity.id
_entity.type
_entity.pdbx_description
1 polymer ?
#
loop_
_entity_poly.entity_id
_entity_poly.type
_entity_poly.pdbx_seq_one_letter_code
_entity_poly.pdbx_strand_id
1 'polypeptide(L)'
;SHILILGRTNKIIDSLFDEKTFIDEVETKIKFAGYNDIDIDGMTIHKSKGLTSDEVIIIGLDNNFPKSNYGDFWLKEIFKNKWYQEKIAFAEERRLFYVALTRTKNNVYLLVNKNITKRSPFINEIYNIILTKW
;
A
#
# COMPACT_ATOMS: atom_id res chain seq x y z
N SER A 1 -8.19 -16.99 -9.88
CA SER A 1 -7.32 -15.82 -9.66
C SER A 1 -7.51 -15.25 -8.28
N HIS A 2 -6.42 -14.95 -7.63
CA HIS A 2 -6.41 -14.33 -6.31
C HIS A 2 -6.05 -12.85 -6.41
N ILE A 3 -6.90 -11.99 -5.86
CA ILE A 3 -6.67 -10.56 -5.75
C ILE A 3 -6.41 -10.22 -4.30
N LEU A 4 -5.29 -9.58 -4.03
CA LEU A 4 -4.90 -9.18 -2.69
C LEU A 4 -4.94 -7.65 -2.59
N ILE A 5 -5.71 -7.16 -1.61
CA ILE A 5 -5.78 -5.73 -1.31
C ILE A 5 -4.91 -5.46 -0.10
N LEU A 6 -3.92 -4.61 -0.25
CA LEU A 6 -2.97 -4.26 0.79
C LEU A 6 -3.15 -2.82 1.26
N GLY A 7 -3.08 -2.62 2.56
CA GLY A 7 -3.09 -1.32 3.20
C GLY A 7 -2.04 -1.23 4.29
N ARG A 8 -1.67 -0.01 4.65
CA ARG A 8 -0.66 0.25 5.68
C ARG A 8 -1.12 -0.15 7.07
N THR A 9 -2.41 -0.01 7.36
CA THR A 9 -2.99 -0.27 8.69
C THR A 9 -4.24 -1.11 8.61
N ASN A 10 -4.57 -1.79 9.71
CA ASN A 10 -5.81 -2.54 9.84
C ASN A 10 -7.04 -1.64 9.65
N LYS A 11 -6.99 -0.41 10.13
CA LYS A 11 -8.09 0.55 10.01
C LYS A 11 -8.48 0.80 8.55
N ILE A 12 -7.51 0.90 7.66
CA ILE A 12 -7.74 1.10 6.22
C ILE A 12 -8.42 -0.13 5.63
N ILE A 13 -7.93 -1.31 5.96
CA ILE A 13 -8.49 -2.58 5.48
C ILE A 13 -9.89 -2.81 6.05
N ASP A 14 -10.07 -2.64 7.35
CA ASP A 14 -11.34 -2.84 8.02
C ASP A 14 -12.43 -1.90 7.48
N SER A 15 -12.07 -0.64 7.19
CA SER A 15 -13.03 0.31 6.60
C SER A 15 -13.51 -0.12 5.23
N LEU A 16 -12.67 -0.80 4.45
CA LEU A 16 -13.05 -1.31 3.13
C LEU A 16 -13.93 -2.57 3.22
N PHE A 17 -13.58 -3.49 4.11
CA PHE A 17 -14.26 -4.78 4.23
C PHE A 17 -15.48 -4.76 5.15
N ASP A 18 -15.60 -3.80 6.07
CA ASP A 18 -16.79 -3.60 6.89
C ASP A 18 -17.98 -3.11 6.07
N GLU A 19 -17.74 -2.47 4.94
CA GLU A 19 -18.76 -2.21 3.93
C GLU A 19 -18.95 -3.46 3.06
N LYS A 20 -19.50 -4.51 3.64
CA LYS A 20 -19.78 -5.78 2.95
C LYS A 20 -20.48 -5.60 1.62
N THR A 21 -21.39 -4.65 1.54
CA THR A 21 -22.12 -4.32 0.33
C THR A 21 -21.23 -3.95 -0.84
N PHE A 22 -20.13 -3.21 -0.58
CA PHE A 22 -19.19 -2.80 -1.62
C PHE A 22 -18.43 -3.98 -2.19
N ILE A 23 -17.86 -4.82 -1.33
CA ILE A 23 -17.12 -6.01 -1.76
C ILE A 23 -18.04 -6.99 -2.49
N ASP A 24 -19.26 -7.21 -1.97
CA ASP A 24 -20.25 -8.09 -2.59
C ASP A 24 -20.66 -7.56 -3.98
N GLU A 25 -20.81 -6.25 -4.14
CA GLU A 25 -21.10 -5.64 -5.44
C GLU A 25 -19.94 -5.81 -6.43
N VAL A 26 -18.72 -5.62 -5.98
CA VAL A 26 -17.53 -5.81 -6.80
C VAL A 26 -17.40 -7.27 -7.22
N GLU A 27 -17.57 -8.22 -6.31
CA GLU A 27 -17.54 -9.64 -6.60
C GLU A 27 -18.64 -10.03 -7.60
N THR A 28 -19.84 -9.50 -7.42
CA THR A 28 -20.99 -9.74 -8.31
C THR A 28 -20.69 -9.22 -9.72
N LYS A 29 -20.17 -8.01 -9.84
CA LYS A 29 -19.80 -7.43 -11.13
C LYS A 29 -18.70 -8.22 -11.83
N ILE A 30 -17.72 -8.69 -11.08
CA ILE A 30 -16.63 -9.51 -11.61
C ILE A 30 -17.15 -10.85 -12.11
N LYS A 31 -18.04 -11.52 -11.37
CA LYS A 31 -18.70 -12.76 -11.78
C LYS A 31 -19.56 -12.56 -13.03
N PHE A 32 -20.28 -11.46 -13.08
CA PHE A 32 -21.12 -11.10 -14.23
C PHE A 32 -20.29 -10.86 -15.49
N ALA A 33 -19.06 -10.38 -15.35
CA ALA A 33 -18.12 -10.21 -16.45
C ALA A 33 -17.48 -11.54 -16.93
N GLY A 34 -17.84 -12.68 -16.33
CA GLY A 34 -17.37 -14.01 -16.74
C GLY A 34 -16.18 -14.56 -15.96
N TYR A 35 -15.77 -13.89 -14.89
CA TYR A 35 -14.66 -14.33 -14.04
C TYR A 35 -15.20 -15.02 -12.78
N ASN A 36 -15.41 -16.31 -12.85
CA ASN A 36 -16.08 -17.09 -11.80
C ASN A 36 -15.15 -17.53 -10.65
N ASP A 37 -13.83 -17.51 -10.84
CA ASP A 37 -12.85 -18.03 -9.89
C ASP A 37 -11.96 -16.93 -9.33
N ILE A 38 -12.58 -15.89 -8.73
CA ILE A 38 -11.85 -14.79 -8.13
C ILE A 38 -12.06 -14.78 -6.63
N ASP A 39 -10.95 -14.89 -5.88
CA ASP A 39 -10.90 -14.65 -4.46
C ASP A 39 -10.30 -13.28 -4.19
N ILE A 40 -10.95 -12.52 -3.32
CA ILE A 40 -10.47 -11.21 -2.88
C ILE A 40 -10.17 -11.27 -1.38
N ASP A 41 -8.92 -11.05 -1.03
CA ASP A 41 -8.47 -10.91 0.35
C ASP A 41 -7.93 -9.53 0.63
N GLY A 42 -8.10 -9.07 1.86
CA GLY A 42 -7.51 -7.83 2.33
C GLY A 42 -6.69 -8.04 3.58
N MET A 43 -5.52 -7.43 3.63
CA MET A 43 -4.66 -7.47 4.80
C MET A 43 -3.69 -6.31 4.83
N THR A 44 -3.05 -6.13 5.98
CA THR A 44 -1.96 -5.15 6.06
C THR A 44 -0.74 -5.66 5.31
N ILE A 45 0.09 -4.73 4.88
CA ILE A 45 1.36 -5.06 4.21
C ILE A 45 2.22 -5.96 5.10
N HIS A 46 2.24 -5.69 6.41
CA HIS A 46 2.99 -6.51 7.38
C HIS A 46 2.56 -7.98 7.36
N LYS A 47 1.26 -8.23 7.33
CA LYS A 47 0.72 -9.60 7.27
C LYS A 47 1.02 -10.30 5.96
N SER A 48 1.21 -9.54 4.90
CA SER A 48 1.45 -10.08 3.56
C SER A 48 2.86 -10.62 3.34
N LYS A 49 3.77 -10.41 4.28
CA LYS A 49 5.14 -10.90 4.18
C LYS A 49 5.14 -12.41 4.01
N GLY A 50 5.85 -12.88 2.99
CA GLY A 50 5.91 -14.30 2.64
C GLY A 50 4.75 -14.81 1.78
N LEU A 51 3.73 -13.99 1.53
CA LEU A 51 2.61 -14.34 0.66
C LEU A 51 2.79 -13.74 -0.73
N THR A 52 2.20 -14.37 -1.74
CA THR A 52 2.11 -13.83 -3.09
C THR A 52 0.69 -13.98 -3.60
N SER A 53 0.31 -13.13 -4.52
CA SER A 53 -1.01 -13.16 -5.16
C SER A 53 -0.88 -12.90 -6.66
N ASP A 54 -1.85 -13.33 -7.43
CA ASP A 54 -1.84 -13.09 -8.87
C ASP A 54 -1.88 -11.60 -9.19
N GLU A 55 -2.79 -10.88 -8.54
CA GLU A 55 -2.95 -9.44 -8.67
C GLU A 55 -2.94 -8.79 -7.29
N VAL A 56 -2.31 -7.63 -7.17
CA VAL A 56 -2.24 -6.88 -5.92
C VAL A 56 -2.74 -5.45 -6.14
N ILE A 57 -3.60 -4.99 -5.25
CA ILE A 57 -4.07 -3.61 -5.21
C ILE A 57 -3.60 -2.98 -3.90
N ILE A 58 -2.89 -1.87 -3.99
CA ILE A 58 -2.43 -1.14 -2.81
C ILE A 58 -3.29 0.10 -2.62
N ILE A 59 -3.88 0.24 -1.44
CA ILE A 59 -4.74 1.35 -1.07
C ILE A 59 -4.13 2.18 0.06
N GLY A 60 -4.70 3.35 0.32
CA GLY A 60 -4.21 4.23 1.39
C GLY A 60 -2.88 4.90 1.09
N LEU A 61 -2.57 5.10 -0.18
CA LEU A 61 -1.35 5.76 -0.64
C LEU A 61 -1.51 7.29 -0.60
N ASP A 62 -1.71 7.79 0.60
CA ASP A 62 -1.91 9.21 0.89
C ASP A 62 -0.76 9.76 1.76
N ASN A 63 -0.94 10.96 2.30
CA ASN A 63 0.05 11.62 3.14
C ASN A 63 0.34 10.90 4.47
N ASN A 64 -0.47 9.90 4.85
CA ASN A 64 -0.24 9.08 6.03
C ASN A 64 0.65 7.86 5.74
N PHE A 65 1.08 7.70 4.52
CA PHE A 65 2.08 6.71 4.15
C PHE A 65 3.22 7.39 3.38
N PRO A 66 4.38 7.59 3.96
CA PRO A 66 4.92 7.02 5.21
C PRO A 66 4.30 7.66 6.46
N LYS A 67 4.08 6.82 7.46
CA LYS A 67 3.69 7.31 8.77
C LYS A 67 4.85 8.05 9.40
N SER A 68 4.63 9.32 9.70
CA SER A 68 5.60 10.17 10.37
C SER A 68 5.75 9.87 11.88
N ASN A 69 5.08 8.85 12.36
CA ASN A 69 5.01 8.50 13.78
C ASN A 69 6.21 7.72 14.28
N TYR A 70 7.36 8.15 13.91
CA TYR A 70 8.50 7.72 14.65
C TYR A 70 8.69 8.64 15.82
N GLY A 71 7.72 8.59 16.71
CA GLY A 71 7.83 8.98 18.08
C GLY A 71 8.79 8.08 18.84
N ASP A 72 9.78 7.52 18.21
CA ASP A 72 10.90 6.95 18.89
C ASP A 72 11.76 8.05 19.40
N PHE A 73 11.33 8.51 20.56
CA PHE A 73 12.02 9.45 21.44
C PHE A 73 13.52 9.12 21.53
N TRP A 74 13.94 7.89 21.55
CA TRP A 74 15.22 7.33 21.49
C TRP A 74 15.98 7.74 20.26
N LEU A 75 15.39 7.65 19.01
CA LEU A 75 16.00 8.02 17.74
C LEU A 75 16.19 9.52 17.66
N LYS A 76 15.29 10.31 18.24
CA LYS A 76 15.44 11.76 18.37
C LYS A 76 16.57 12.15 19.29
N GLU A 77 16.81 11.38 20.35
CA GLU A 77 17.91 11.62 21.29
C GLU A 77 19.26 11.19 20.72
N ILE A 78 19.30 10.06 20.03
CA ILE A 78 20.54 9.51 19.46
C ILE A 78 20.97 10.26 18.21
N PHE A 79 20.02 10.61 17.35
CA PHE A 79 20.28 11.34 16.12
C PHE A 79 19.69 12.74 16.20
N LYS A 80 20.44 13.67 16.77
CA LYS A 80 20.05 15.08 16.84
C LYS A 80 19.97 15.78 15.49
N ASN A 81 20.40 15.12 14.42
CA ASN A 81 20.35 15.64 13.09
C ASN A 81 19.01 15.25 12.43
N LYS A 82 18.21 16.25 12.11
CA LYS A 82 16.89 16.09 11.48
C LYS A 82 16.94 15.25 10.20
N TRP A 83 17.98 15.37 9.41
CA TRP A 83 18.16 14.63 8.18
C TRP A 83 18.28 13.12 8.42
N TYR A 84 19.06 12.71 9.43
CA TYR A 84 19.16 11.30 9.82
C TYR A 84 17.86 10.75 10.37
N GLN A 85 17.14 11.54 11.16
CA GLN A 85 15.86 11.14 11.72
C GLN A 85 14.83 10.85 10.62
N GLU A 86 14.72 11.71 9.62
CA GLU A 86 13.83 11.54 8.49
C GLU A 86 14.23 10.34 7.63
N LYS A 87 15.51 10.18 7.36
CA LYS A 87 16.03 9.10 6.52
C LYS A 87 15.82 7.73 7.15
N ILE A 88 16.04 7.59 8.46
CA ILE A 88 15.82 6.34 9.18
C ILE A 88 14.33 6.04 9.32
N ALA A 89 13.54 7.05 9.69
CA ALA A 89 12.10 6.92 9.82
C ALA A 89 11.46 6.43 8.51
N PHE A 90 11.77 7.06 7.40
CA PHE A 90 11.19 6.70 6.12
C PHE A 90 11.79 5.44 5.51
N ALA A 91 12.97 5.00 5.94
CA ALA A 91 13.58 3.77 5.46
C ALA A 91 12.72 2.53 5.77
N GLU A 92 12.18 2.42 6.98
CA GLU A 92 11.30 1.31 7.36
C GLU A 92 9.99 1.34 6.56
N GLU A 93 9.39 2.50 6.42
CA GLU A 93 8.17 2.67 5.63
C GLU A 93 8.42 2.39 4.14
N ARG A 94 9.57 2.78 3.63
CA ARG A 94 9.96 2.52 2.24
C ARG A 94 10.18 1.03 2.00
N ARG A 95 10.77 0.31 2.95
CA ARG A 95 10.90 -1.16 2.89
C ARG A 95 9.54 -1.82 2.87
N LEU A 96 8.62 -1.34 3.70
CA LEU A 96 7.27 -1.85 3.75
C LEU A 96 6.54 -1.64 2.42
N PHE A 97 6.69 -0.48 1.81
CA PHE A 97 6.14 -0.20 0.49
C PHE A 97 6.75 -1.14 -0.58
N TYR A 98 8.04 -1.37 -0.52
CA TYR A 98 8.71 -2.32 -1.41
C TYR A 98 8.17 -3.74 -1.22
N VAL A 99 7.93 -4.16 0.01
CA VAL A 99 7.28 -5.45 0.28
C VAL A 99 5.92 -5.52 -0.42
N ALA A 100 5.11 -4.48 -0.32
CA ALA A 100 3.81 -4.43 -0.99
C ALA A 100 3.93 -4.58 -2.51
N LEU A 101 4.87 -3.87 -3.13
CA LEU A 101 5.10 -3.93 -4.58
C LEU A 101 5.52 -5.32 -5.06
N THR A 102 6.17 -6.10 -4.21
CA THR A 102 6.70 -7.41 -4.56
C THR A 102 5.79 -8.59 -4.22
N ARG A 103 4.57 -8.34 -3.75
CA ARG A 103 3.60 -9.41 -3.42
C ARG A 103 2.85 -9.95 -4.62
N THR A 104 2.97 -9.34 -5.76
CA THR A 104 2.27 -9.77 -6.97
C THR A 104 3.08 -10.73 -7.83
N LYS A 105 2.40 -11.66 -8.45
CA LYS A 105 2.97 -12.51 -9.50
C LYS A 105 2.86 -11.86 -10.87
N ASN A 106 1.80 -11.08 -11.08
CA ASN A 106 1.50 -10.48 -12.39
C ASN A 106 1.55 -8.95 -12.35
N ASN A 107 0.55 -8.32 -11.74
CA ASN A 107 0.42 -6.86 -11.76
C ASN A 107 0.16 -6.30 -10.36
N VAL A 108 0.66 -5.10 -10.14
CA VAL A 108 0.34 -4.30 -8.96
C VAL A 108 -0.36 -3.02 -9.41
N TYR A 109 -1.45 -2.68 -8.72
CA TYR A 109 -2.25 -1.49 -8.98
C TYR A 109 -2.17 -0.56 -7.78
N LEU A 110 -1.75 0.67 -8.02
CA LEU A 110 -1.60 1.69 -6.98
C LEU A 110 -2.79 2.65 -7.08
N LEU A 111 -3.69 2.59 -6.10
CA LEU A 111 -4.82 3.52 -6.04
C LEU A 111 -4.38 4.82 -5.38
N VAL A 112 -4.39 5.89 -6.14
CA VAL A 112 -3.93 7.20 -5.69
C VAL A 112 -5.01 8.26 -5.82
N ASN A 113 -4.93 9.31 -5.00
CA ASN A 113 -5.82 10.44 -5.10
C ASN A 113 -5.57 11.22 -6.40
N LYS A 114 -6.61 11.74 -7.01
CA LYS A 114 -6.48 12.62 -8.18
C LYS A 114 -5.67 13.87 -7.87
N ASN A 115 -5.81 14.40 -6.65
CA ASN A 115 -5.02 15.53 -6.19
C ASN A 115 -3.61 15.07 -5.83
N ILE A 116 -2.62 15.50 -6.60
CA ILE A 116 -1.20 15.14 -6.43
C ILE A 116 -0.69 15.49 -5.04
N THR A 117 -1.16 16.58 -4.43
CA THR A 117 -0.72 17.03 -3.12
C THR A 117 -1.15 16.09 -1.97
N LYS A 118 -2.15 15.24 -2.22
CA LYS A 118 -2.67 14.27 -1.25
C LYS A 118 -2.09 12.87 -1.40
N ARG A 119 -1.21 12.67 -2.36
CA ARG A 119 -0.57 11.37 -2.62
C ARG A 119 0.59 11.14 -1.68
N SER A 120 0.87 9.86 -1.40
CA SER A 120 2.09 9.46 -0.71
C SER A 120 3.33 9.98 -1.45
N PRO A 121 4.35 10.48 -0.74
CA PRO A 121 5.63 10.84 -1.34
C PRO A 121 6.29 9.69 -2.11
N PHE A 122 6.04 8.45 -1.74
CA PHE A 122 6.57 7.28 -2.42
C PHE A 122 6.05 7.13 -3.85
N ILE A 123 4.84 7.62 -4.12
CA ILE A 123 4.28 7.64 -5.48
C ILE A 123 5.09 8.56 -6.37
N ASN A 124 5.50 9.72 -5.87
CA ASN A 124 6.34 10.66 -6.61
C ASN A 124 7.72 10.06 -6.91
N GLU A 125 8.30 9.33 -5.98
CA GLU A 125 9.58 8.64 -6.17
C GLU A 125 9.50 7.62 -7.31
N ILE A 126 8.45 6.79 -7.31
CA ILE A 126 8.23 5.78 -8.37
C ILE A 126 7.98 6.44 -9.71
N TYR A 127 7.14 7.47 -9.75
CA TYR A 127 6.80 8.18 -10.96
C TYR A 127 8.02 8.79 -11.63
N ASN A 128 8.92 9.38 -10.86
CA ASN A 128 10.18 9.93 -11.35
C ASN A 128 11.08 8.85 -11.94
N ILE A 129 11.15 7.67 -11.31
CA ILE A 129 11.93 6.54 -11.82
C ILE A 129 11.36 6.05 -13.16
N ILE A 130 10.05 5.96 -13.28
CA ILE A 130 9.39 5.54 -14.52
C ILE A 130 9.66 6.55 -15.65
N LEU A 131 9.54 7.85 -15.38
CA LEU A 131 9.77 8.90 -16.37
C LEU A 131 11.23 8.97 -16.83
N THR A 132 12.18 8.65 -15.97
CA THR A 132 13.62 8.66 -16.34
C THR A 132 14.06 7.47 -17.19
N LYS A 133 13.24 6.42 -17.26
CA LYS A 133 13.52 5.23 -18.08
C LYS A 133 12.92 5.29 -19.49
N TRP A 134 12.06 6.26 -19.73
CA TRP A 134 11.37 6.47 -20.99
C TRP A 134 11.89 7.71 -21.69
#